data_145ddbd21a40773361b3aee1b7106ab2
#
_entry.id   145ddbd21a40773361b3aee1b7106ab2
#
_cell.length_a   1.000
_cell.length_b   1.000
_cell.length_c   1.000
_cell.angle_alpha   90.00
_cell.angle_beta   90.00
_cell.angle_gamma   90.00
#
_symmetry.space_group_name_H-M   'P 1'
#
loop_
_entity.id
_entity.type
_entity.pdbx_description
1 polymer ?
#
loop_
_entity_poly.entity_id
_entity_poly.type
_entity_poly.pdbx_seq_one_letter_code
_entity_poly.pdbx_strand_id
1 'polypeptide(L)'
;MKKNRAVVLMGGISAERAISLITGKACSLALKKKGYKVFQVDAKGNFSKKIKILKPNFIFNALHGKFGEDGFIQQILENLKIPYTHSGVISSSIAMDKVLSKFIFKRSKIPTPKYFVLNQRSKLNIKNQIKKNKLKFPLVFKPTNEGSSIGVSICKK
;
A
#
# COMPACT_ATOMS: atom_id res chain seq x y z
N MET A 1 22.19 -16.42 -23.46
CA MET A 1 21.91 -15.19 -22.67
C MET A 1 21.45 -15.57 -21.26
N LYS A 2 22.05 -15.00 -20.20
CA LYS A 2 21.58 -15.20 -18.82
C LYS A 2 20.17 -14.62 -18.68
N LYS A 3 19.16 -15.45 -18.33
CA LYS A 3 17.80 -14.98 -18.08
C LYS A 3 17.80 -14.00 -16.90
N ASN A 4 17.21 -12.83 -17.07
CA ASN A 4 17.01 -11.87 -15.98
C ASN A 4 16.23 -12.53 -14.84
N ARG A 5 16.71 -12.37 -13.61
CA ARG A 5 16.14 -12.96 -12.40
C ARG A 5 15.18 -11.96 -11.75
N ALA A 6 13.96 -12.37 -11.56
CA ALA A 6 12.94 -11.59 -10.86
C ALA A 6 12.51 -12.32 -9.58
N VAL A 7 12.40 -11.60 -8.49
CA VAL A 7 11.67 -12.05 -7.30
C VAL A 7 10.27 -11.42 -7.32
N VAL A 8 9.24 -12.23 -7.16
CA VAL A 8 7.90 -11.77 -6.86
C VAL A 8 7.70 -11.89 -5.36
N LEU A 9 7.66 -10.73 -4.68
CA LEU A 9 7.43 -10.63 -3.25
C LEU A 9 5.93 -10.62 -3.01
N MET A 10 5.41 -11.59 -2.24
CA MET A 10 3.98 -11.83 -2.10
C MET A 10 3.63 -12.33 -0.70
N GLY A 11 2.36 -12.46 -0.38
CA GLY A 11 1.89 -12.93 0.92
C GLY A 11 2.00 -11.85 2.01
N GLY A 12 3.03 -11.95 2.85
CA GLY A 12 3.25 -11.00 3.95
C GLY A 12 2.33 -11.23 5.15
N ILE A 13 2.16 -10.19 5.96
CA ILE A 13 1.48 -10.26 7.28
C ILE A 13 0.19 -9.42 7.35
N SER A 14 -0.17 -8.72 6.27
CA SER A 14 -1.37 -7.88 6.26
C SER A 14 -2.66 -8.70 6.20
N ALA A 15 -3.79 -8.06 6.50
CA ALA A 15 -5.11 -8.66 6.32
C ALA A 15 -5.40 -9.05 4.85
N GLU A 16 -4.67 -8.46 3.90
CA GLU A 16 -4.81 -8.70 2.45
C GLU A 16 -3.89 -9.81 1.92
N ARG A 17 -3.30 -10.61 2.84
CA ARG A 17 -2.37 -11.70 2.48
C ARG A 17 -2.91 -12.64 1.40
N ALA A 18 -4.16 -13.05 1.49
CA ALA A 18 -4.77 -13.98 0.52
C ALA A 18 -4.78 -13.38 -0.89
N ILE A 19 -5.15 -12.11 -1.01
CA ILE A 19 -5.15 -11.39 -2.30
C ILE A 19 -3.72 -11.24 -2.84
N SER A 20 -2.76 -10.91 -1.97
CA SER A 20 -1.35 -10.82 -2.33
C SER A 20 -0.80 -12.13 -2.90
N LEU A 21 -1.19 -13.28 -2.35
CA LEU A 21 -0.79 -14.59 -2.87
C LEU A 21 -1.38 -14.86 -4.26
N ILE A 22 -2.63 -14.47 -4.51
CA ILE A 22 -3.28 -14.60 -5.82
C ILE A 22 -2.59 -13.70 -6.84
N THR A 23 -2.44 -12.42 -6.53
CA THR A 23 -1.74 -11.43 -7.37
C THR A 23 -0.32 -11.89 -7.69
N GLY A 24 0.43 -12.33 -6.67
CA GLY A 24 1.80 -12.77 -6.84
C GLY A 24 1.94 -14.00 -7.73
N LYS A 25 1.02 -14.95 -7.65
CA LYS A 25 0.98 -16.12 -8.56
C LYS A 25 0.72 -15.69 -10.01
N ALA A 26 -0.27 -14.82 -10.24
CA ALA A 26 -0.60 -14.31 -11.57
C ALA A 26 0.58 -13.55 -12.19
N CYS A 27 1.18 -12.63 -11.46
CA CYS A 27 2.35 -11.86 -11.90
C CYS A 27 3.57 -12.76 -12.17
N SER A 28 3.77 -13.79 -11.34
CA SER A 28 4.85 -14.77 -11.56
C SER A 28 4.68 -15.53 -12.87
N LEU A 29 3.47 -15.93 -13.22
CA LEU A 29 3.18 -16.60 -14.49
C LEU A 29 3.42 -15.66 -15.68
N ALA A 30 2.97 -14.41 -15.59
CA ALA A 30 3.17 -13.41 -16.62
C ALA A 30 4.66 -13.12 -16.87
N LEU A 31 5.44 -12.94 -15.80
CA LEU A 31 6.89 -12.73 -15.90
C LEU A 31 7.62 -13.95 -16.49
N LYS A 32 7.22 -15.17 -16.13
CA LYS A 32 7.77 -16.39 -16.73
C LYS A 32 7.50 -16.45 -18.24
N LYS A 33 6.27 -16.13 -18.68
CA LYS A 33 5.91 -16.04 -20.10
C LYS A 33 6.76 -15.01 -20.86
N LYS A 34 7.19 -13.94 -20.19
CA LYS A 34 8.12 -12.93 -20.73
C LYS A 34 9.60 -13.35 -20.69
N GLY A 35 9.90 -14.57 -20.29
CA GLY A 35 11.25 -15.12 -20.31
C GLY A 35 12.10 -14.88 -19.06
N TYR A 36 11.56 -14.27 -18.00
CA TYR A 36 12.28 -14.09 -16.74
C TYR A 36 12.44 -15.41 -15.97
N LYS A 37 13.55 -15.54 -15.23
CA LYS A 37 13.70 -16.57 -14.19
C LYS A 37 13.07 -16.05 -12.91
N VAL A 38 11.86 -16.52 -12.57
CA VAL A 38 11.03 -16.00 -11.49
C VAL A 38 11.13 -16.86 -10.25
N PHE A 39 11.32 -16.19 -9.10
CA PHE A 39 11.29 -16.77 -7.76
C PHE A 39 10.16 -16.12 -6.97
N GLN A 40 9.29 -16.93 -6.39
CA GLN A 40 8.25 -16.45 -5.47
C GLN A 40 8.80 -16.44 -4.06
N VAL A 41 8.67 -15.32 -3.37
CA VAL A 41 9.11 -15.15 -1.98
C VAL A 41 7.96 -14.62 -1.16
N ASP A 42 7.57 -15.37 -0.13
CA ASP A 42 6.63 -14.90 0.87
C ASP A 42 7.33 -13.89 1.79
N ALA A 43 6.73 -12.70 1.94
CA ALA A 43 7.23 -11.64 2.81
C ALA A 43 6.99 -11.89 4.31
N LYS A 44 6.52 -13.10 4.67
CA LYS A 44 6.44 -13.55 6.07
C LYS A 44 7.80 -14.06 6.52
N GLY A 45 8.25 -13.64 7.69
CA GLY A 45 9.51 -14.10 8.28
C GLY A 45 10.77 -13.50 7.62
N ASN A 46 11.84 -14.27 7.52
CA ASN A 46 13.15 -13.76 7.05
C ASN A 46 13.27 -13.76 5.52
N PHE A 47 12.40 -13.00 4.85
CA PHE A 47 12.40 -12.87 3.38
C PHE A 47 13.62 -12.13 2.85
N SER A 48 14.18 -11.17 3.59
CA SER A 48 15.34 -10.38 3.16
C SER A 48 16.60 -11.26 2.97
N LYS A 49 16.81 -12.25 3.85
CA LYS A 49 17.88 -13.24 3.68
C LYS A 49 17.70 -14.06 2.42
N LYS A 50 16.47 -14.51 2.13
CA LYS A 50 16.14 -15.25 0.91
C LYS A 50 16.43 -14.42 -0.34
N ILE A 51 16.03 -13.14 -0.34
CA ILE A 51 16.30 -12.22 -1.46
C ILE A 51 17.78 -12.05 -1.70
N LYS A 52 18.60 -11.85 -0.63
CA LYS A 52 20.08 -11.75 -0.74
C LYS A 52 20.69 -12.99 -1.41
N ILE A 53 20.25 -14.19 -1.03
CA ILE A 53 20.73 -15.45 -1.63
C ILE A 53 20.34 -15.56 -3.10
N LEU A 54 19.11 -15.17 -3.43
CA LEU A 54 18.59 -15.25 -4.79
C LEU A 54 19.25 -14.25 -5.75
N LYS A 55 19.81 -13.15 -5.26
CA LYS A 55 20.45 -12.09 -6.07
C LYS A 55 19.62 -11.72 -7.31
N PRO A 56 18.38 -11.26 -7.17
CA PRO A 56 17.55 -10.89 -8.31
C PRO A 56 18.03 -9.59 -8.97
N ASN A 57 17.70 -9.40 -10.24
CA ASN A 57 17.92 -8.13 -10.92
C ASN A 57 16.89 -7.08 -10.50
N PHE A 58 15.68 -7.52 -10.17
CA PHE A 58 14.63 -6.64 -9.61
C PHE A 58 13.61 -7.47 -8.81
N ILE A 59 12.81 -6.74 -8.03
CA ILE A 59 11.72 -7.29 -7.23
C ILE A 59 10.39 -6.74 -7.75
N PHE A 60 9.46 -7.64 -8.06
CA PHE A 60 8.07 -7.30 -8.27
C PHE A 60 7.35 -7.37 -6.93
N ASN A 61 6.94 -6.22 -6.39
CA ASN A 61 6.18 -6.16 -5.16
C ASN A 61 4.69 -6.44 -5.45
N ALA A 62 4.19 -7.60 -5.04
CA ALA A 62 2.79 -8.00 -5.14
C ALA A 62 2.10 -8.02 -3.77
N LEU A 63 2.65 -7.30 -2.79
CA LEU A 63 2.03 -7.14 -1.49
C LEU A 63 0.91 -6.10 -1.56
N HIS A 64 -0.05 -6.22 -0.65
CA HIS A 64 -1.17 -5.30 -0.50
C HIS A 64 -1.32 -4.83 0.94
N GLY A 65 -1.82 -3.60 1.10
CA GLY A 65 -2.11 -2.98 2.38
C GLY A 65 -0.88 -2.64 3.22
N LYS A 66 -1.08 -2.60 4.53
CA LYS A 66 -0.02 -2.33 5.50
C LYS A 66 1.17 -3.26 5.30
N PHE A 67 2.37 -2.79 5.60
CA PHE A 67 3.64 -3.46 5.38
C PHE A 67 4.06 -3.52 3.91
N GLY A 68 3.13 -3.72 2.97
CA GLY A 68 3.41 -3.84 1.53
C GLY A 68 3.40 -2.53 0.76
N GLU A 69 2.55 -1.58 1.18
CA GLU A 69 2.27 -0.34 0.44
C GLU A 69 2.54 0.94 1.25
N ASP A 70 2.97 0.82 2.51
CA ASP A 70 3.12 1.94 3.45
C ASP A 70 4.56 2.48 3.58
N GLY A 71 5.48 2.03 2.74
CA GLY A 71 6.89 2.41 2.76
C GLY A 71 7.79 1.43 3.52
N PHE A 72 7.25 0.54 4.33
CA PHE A 72 8.05 -0.37 5.17
C PHE A 72 8.86 -1.37 4.32
N ILE A 73 8.20 -2.08 3.42
CA ILE A 73 8.88 -3.00 2.48
C ILE A 73 9.85 -2.23 1.58
N GLN A 74 9.43 -1.08 1.07
CA GLN A 74 10.25 -0.25 0.21
C GLN A 74 11.58 0.12 0.89
N GLN A 75 11.52 0.51 2.17
CA GLN A 75 12.72 0.81 2.96
C GLN A 75 13.67 -0.40 3.06
N ILE A 76 13.13 -1.60 3.27
CA ILE A 76 13.94 -2.82 3.31
C ILE A 76 14.59 -3.08 1.95
N LEU A 77 13.85 -2.90 0.85
CA LEU A 77 14.34 -3.15 -0.49
C LEU A 77 15.39 -2.12 -0.92
N GLU A 78 15.25 -0.85 -0.53
CA GLU A 78 16.27 0.18 -0.74
C GLU A 78 17.56 -0.14 0.01
N ASN A 79 17.47 -0.60 1.26
CA ASN A 79 18.64 -1.05 2.02
C ASN A 79 19.33 -2.26 1.37
N LEU A 80 18.60 -3.09 0.64
CA LEU A 80 19.18 -4.19 -0.15
C LEU A 80 19.77 -3.73 -1.48
N LYS A 81 19.57 -2.47 -1.87
CA LYS A 81 20.02 -1.88 -3.13
C LYS A 81 19.54 -2.67 -4.36
N ILE A 82 18.32 -3.17 -4.32
CA ILE A 82 17.71 -3.94 -5.40
C ILE A 82 16.55 -3.13 -5.96
N PRO A 83 16.50 -2.89 -7.29
CA PRO A 83 15.38 -2.24 -7.93
C PRO A 83 14.06 -2.98 -7.66
N TYR A 84 12.97 -2.24 -7.46
CA TYR A 84 11.66 -2.82 -7.20
C TYR A 84 10.56 -2.03 -7.93
N THR A 85 9.40 -2.66 -8.11
CA THR A 85 8.22 -2.02 -8.69
C THR A 85 7.49 -1.18 -7.65
N HIS A 86 6.67 -0.23 -8.12
CA HIS A 86 5.89 0.74 -7.36
C HIS A 86 6.71 1.95 -6.87
N SER A 87 6.04 2.79 -6.09
CA SER A 87 6.61 4.03 -5.56
C SER A 87 7.64 3.78 -4.46
N GLY A 88 8.55 4.73 -4.27
CA GLY A 88 9.55 4.68 -3.19
C GLY A 88 8.95 4.90 -1.80
N VAL A 89 9.80 4.86 -0.78
CA VAL A 89 9.44 4.90 0.65
C VAL A 89 8.51 6.07 0.97
N ILE A 90 8.95 7.30 0.70
CA ILE A 90 8.21 8.51 1.07
C ILE A 90 6.86 8.57 0.38
N SER A 91 6.82 8.31 -0.94
CA SER A 91 5.57 8.34 -1.71
C SER A 91 4.58 7.29 -1.24
N SER A 92 5.03 6.08 -0.93
CA SER A 92 4.20 5.00 -0.39
C SER A 92 3.65 5.35 0.98
N SER A 93 4.47 5.88 1.88
CA SER A 93 4.02 6.31 3.22
C SER A 93 2.99 7.43 3.16
N ILE A 94 3.20 8.43 2.29
CA ILE A 94 2.23 9.52 2.07
C ILE A 94 0.92 8.96 1.50
N ALA A 95 1.00 8.08 0.50
CA ALA A 95 -0.18 7.54 -0.19
C ALA A 95 -1.03 6.66 0.74
N MET A 96 -0.43 5.94 1.67
CA MET A 96 -1.15 5.12 2.65
C MET A 96 -1.93 5.98 3.67
N ASP A 97 -1.42 7.15 4.06
CA ASP A 97 -2.09 8.06 4.97
C ASP A 97 -3.03 9.03 4.21
N LYS A 98 -4.35 8.80 4.36
CA LYS A 98 -5.37 9.61 3.67
C LYS A 98 -5.37 11.08 4.06
N VAL A 99 -4.99 11.40 5.28
CA VAL A 99 -4.92 12.79 5.76
C VAL A 99 -3.74 13.48 5.13
N LEU A 100 -2.58 12.85 5.16
CA LEU A 100 -1.35 13.37 4.58
C LEU A 100 -1.46 13.48 3.05
N SER A 101 -2.01 12.46 2.37
CA SER A 101 -2.31 12.51 0.94
C SER A 101 -3.18 13.72 0.58
N LYS A 102 -4.29 13.92 1.31
CA LYS A 102 -5.18 15.07 1.07
C LYS A 102 -4.52 16.42 1.35
N PHE A 103 -3.65 16.48 2.35
CA PHE A 103 -2.85 17.67 2.62
C PHE A 103 -1.95 18.02 1.44
N ILE A 104 -1.22 17.02 0.91
CA ILE A 104 -0.34 17.20 -0.27
C ILE A 104 -1.16 17.60 -1.50
N PHE A 105 -2.27 16.89 -1.80
CA PHE A 105 -3.15 17.20 -2.92
C PHE A 105 -3.63 18.66 -2.86
N LYS A 106 -4.04 19.13 -1.67
CA LYS A 106 -4.51 20.50 -1.47
C LYS A 106 -3.41 21.54 -1.75
N ARG A 107 -2.19 21.27 -1.27
CA ARG A 107 -1.03 22.14 -1.55
C ARG A 107 -0.65 22.15 -3.04
N SER A 108 -0.79 21.01 -3.70
CA SER A 108 -0.52 20.86 -5.14
C SER A 108 -1.70 21.28 -6.02
N LYS A 109 -2.74 21.90 -5.46
CA LYS A 109 -3.96 22.33 -6.17
C LYS A 109 -4.70 21.18 -6.88
N ILE A 110 -4.51 19.93 -6.42
CA ILE A 110 -5.22 18.76 -6.92
C ILE A 110 -6.59 18.69 -6.23
N PRO A 111 -7.70 18.63 -6.97
CA PRO A 111 -9.04 18.53 -6.39
C PRO A 111 -9.19 17.29 -5.51
N THR A 112 -9.72 17.48 -4.30
CA THR A 112 -10.01 16.39 -3.37
C THR A 112 -11.31 16.68 -2.61
N PRO A 113 -12.14 15.67 -2.33
CA PRO A 113 -13.37 15.84 -1.57
C PRO A 113 -13.10 16.48 -0.19
N LYS A 114 -14.06 17.29 0.27
CA LYS A 114 -14.04 17.86 1.63
C LYS A 114 -14.02 16.74 2.66
N TYR A 115 -13.38 17.00 3.78
CA TYR A 115 -13.25 16.03 4.86
C TYR A 115 -12.97 16.73 6.20
N PHE A 116 -13.12 15.98 7.28
CA PHE A 116 -12.50 16.28 8.57
C PHE A 116 -11.99 14.97 9.20
N VAL A 117 -11.12 15.11 10.17
CA VAL A 117 -10.51 13.97 10.88
C VAL A 117 -11.16 13.85 12.25
N LEU A 118 -11.61 12.65 12.59
CA LEU A 118 -12.06 12.31 13.93
C LEU A 118 -10.90 11.63 14.67
N ASN A 119 -10.56 12.18 15.84
CA ASN A 119 -9.64 11.53 16.76
C ASN A 119 -10.46 10.91 17.90
N GLN A 120 -10.20 9.67 18.25
CA GLN A 120 -10.89 8.97 19.35
C GLN A 120 -10.83 9.70 20.69
N ARG A 121 -9.77 10.49 20.92
CA ARG A 121 -9.60 11.29 22.15
C ARG A 121 -10.29 12.66 22.10
N SER A 122 -10.80 13.07 20.95
CA SER A 122 -11.44 14.37 20.82
C SER A 122 -12.93 14.28 21.14
N LYS A 123 -13.38 15.05 22.14
CA LYS A 123 -14.81 15.26 22.43
C LYS A 123 -15.47 16.16 21.35
N LEU A 124 -15.16 15.94 20.08
CA LEU A 124 -15.68 16.75 18.98
C LEU A 124 -17.17 16.44 18.76
N ASN A 125 -17.99 17.48 18.75
CA ASN A 125 -19.37 17.34 18.31
C ASN A 125 -19.38 17.12 16.78
N ILE A 126 -19.67 15.89 16.35
CA ILE A 126 -19.66 15.46 14.95
C ILE A 126 -20.59 16.31 14.10
N LYS A 127 -21.80 16.64 14.59
CA LYS A 127 -22.76 17.51 13.87
C LYS A 127 -22.17 18.87 13.56
N ASN A 128 -21.47 19.47 14.53
CA ASN A 128 -20.81 20.75 14.35
C ASN A 128 -19.66 20.64 13.32
N GLN A 129 -18.90 19.55 13.32
CA GLN A 129 -17.83 19.34 12.34
C GLN A 129 -18.38 19.17 10.92
N ILE A 130 -19.48 18.45 10.74
CA ILE A 130 -20.16 18.30 9.44
C ILE A 130 -20.57 19.69 8.92
N LYS A 131 -21.23 20.51 9.76
CA LYS A 131 -21.66 21.87 9.41
C LYS A 131 -20.48 22.77 9.08
N LYS A 132 -19.45 22.82 9.95
CA LYS A 132 -18.24 23.65 9.77
C LYS A 132 -17.52 23.33 8.47
N ASN A 133 -17.41 22.07 8.12
CA ASN A 133 -16.74 21.62 6.90
C ASN A 133 -17.66 21.60 5.67
N LYS A 134 -18.90 22.07 5.79
CA LYS A 134 -19.90 22.12 4.70
C LYS A 134 -20.06 20.76 4.03
N LEU A 135 -20.14 19.69 4.83
CA LEU A 135 -20.39 18.33 4.35
C LEU A 135 -21.88 18.06 4.29
N LYS A 136 -22.29 17.17 3.38
CA LYS A 136 -23.68 16.73 3.20
C LYS A 136 -23.73 15.21 3.15
N PHE A 137 -24.78 14.62 3.70
CA PHE A 137 -25.04 13.18 3.57
C PHE A 137 -25.39 12.80 2.12
N PRO A 138 -25.08 11.56 1.67
CA PRO A 138 -24.37 10.53 2.45
C PRO A 138 -22.88 10.84 2.65
N LEU A 139 -22.35 10.43 3.80
CA LEU A 139 -20.93 10.58 4.13
C LEU A 139 -20.23 9.24 4.19
N VAL A 140 -18.96 9.22 3.82
CA VAL A 140 -18.12 8.04 3.96
C VAL A 140 -17.19 8.22 5.15
N PHE A 141 -17.32 7.34 6.13
CA PHE A 141 -16.40 7.21 7.26
C PHE A 141 -15.39 6.09 6.96
N LYS A 142 -14.12 6.37 7.16
CA LYS A 142 -13.07 5.38 6.88
C LYS A 142 -11.81 5.62 7.72
N PRO A 143 -11.04 4.56 8.04
CA PRO A 143 -9.75 4.68 8.69
C PRO A 143 -8.76 5.50 7.86
N THR A 144 -7.85 6.19 8.53
CA THR A 144 -6.82 7.02 7.86
C THR A 144 -5.79 6.19 7.10
N ASN A 145 -5.41 5.01 7.63
CA ASN A 145 -4.27 4.23 7.18
C ASN A 145 -4.61 2.79 6.77
N GLU A 146 -5.82 2.54 6.27
CA GLU A 146 -6.22 1.23 5.74
C GLU A 146 -6.53 1.28 4.25
N GLY A 147 -6.36 0.14 3.56
CA GLY A 147 -6.70 -0.05 2.15
C GLY A 147 -7.96 -0.90 1.95
N SER A 148 -8.26 -1.27 0.70
CA SER A 148 -9.25 -2.28 0.28
C SER A 148 -10.62 -2.17 0.95
N SER A 149 -11.07 -0.96 1.24
CA SER A 149 -12.35 -0.69 1.93
C SER A 149 -12.47 -1.27 3.35
N ILE A 150 -11.37 -1.68 3.97
CA ILE A 150 -11.36 -2.17 5.36
C ILE A 150 -11.80 -1.03 6.28
N GLY A 151 -12.81 -1.31 7.12
CA GLY A 151 -13.36 -0.35 8.08
C GLY A 151 -14.11 0.84 7.46
N VAL A 152 -14.49 0.76 6.19
CA VAL A 152 -15.29 1.80 5.50
C VAL A 152 -16.77 1.63 5.83
N SER A 153 -17.42 2.74 6.17
CA SER A 153 -18.86 2.80 6.42
C SER A 153 -19.51 3.97 5.69
N ILE A 154 -20.73 3.77 5.20
CA ILE A 154 -21.53 4.81 4.56
C ILE A 154 -22.60 5.28 5.54
N CYS A 155 -22.53 6.56 5.91
CA CYS A 155 -23.51 7.19 6.79
C CYS A 155 -24.55 7.92 5.95
N LYS A 156 -25.80 7.47 6.00
CA LYS A 156 -26.90 8.03 5.19
C LYS A 156 -27.56 9.24 5.86
N LYS A 157 -27.48 9.33 7.19
CA LYS A 157 -28.05 10.41 8.03
C LYS A 157 -27.33 10.46 9.38
#